data_9a211ebb4f54e017a79f8ac54dbc0d6d
#
_entry.id   9a211ebb4f54e017a79f8ac54dbc0d6d
#
_cell.length_a   1.000
_cell.length_b   1.000
_cell.length_c   1.000
_cell.angle_alpha   90.00
_cell.angle_beta   90.00
_cell.angle_gamma   90.00
#
_symmetry.space_group_name_H-M   'P 1'
#
loop_
_entity.id
_entity.type
_entity.pdbx_description
1 polymer ?
#
loop_
_entity_poly.entity_id
_entity_poly.type
_entity_poly.pdbx_seq_one_letter_code
_entity_poly.pdbx_strand_id
1 'polypeptide(L)'
;MPSTSPERTPSAQAENVIEVDADHENADSTYGDDDESFTTSLASSVMAYKFEHGRRFHAYKEGSYRFPNDEEEQDRLDMFHEVCKMLCEGVIAFAPFNKEGRVLDLGTGTGIWAIEAGEIWPAATVLGNDLSPIQPRWTPPNVKFEVDDIESEWTYSTPFDFIHSRYMVCSLSDWPRLMRQSLSHLQPGGYAEYQDWNIVPTSDDGSAAEDNKIIKLQKLVVEAAQKIGKEPLPGPKLKG
;
A
#
# COMPACT_ATOMS: atom_id res chain seq x y z
N MET A 1 -28.32 16.87 -47.07
CA MET A 1 -27.13 16.96 -46.18
C MET A 1 -27.42 16.12 -44.97
N PRO A 2 -26.80 14.93 -44.78
CA PRO A 2 -27.02 14.10 -43.59
C PRO A 2 -26.09 14.57 -42.47
N SER A 3 -26.62 14.68 -41.26
CA SER A 3 -25.92 15.01 -40.04
C SER A 3 -25.15 13.78 -39.53
N THR A 4 -23.85 13.92 -39.41
CA THR A 4 -22.97 12.92 -38.77
C THR A 4 -22.96 13.12 -37.26
N SER A 5 -23.48 12.13 -36.52
CA SER A 5 -23.29 12.01 -35.07
C SER A 5 -21.83 11.60 -34.77
N PRO A 6 -21.22 12.08 -33.70
CA PRO A 6 -19.89 11.65 -33.30
C PRO A 6 -19.94 10.24 -32.66
N GLU A 7 -19.06 9.38 -33.13
CA GLU A 7 -18.79 8.07 -32.56
C GLU A 7 -18.33 8.21 -31.10
N ARG A 8 -18.96 7.42 -30.22
CA ARG A 8 -18.52 7.25 -28.83
C ARG A 8 -17.30 6.33 -28.83
N THR A 9 -16.18 6.83 -28.38
CA THR A 9 -15.02 6.04 -27.98
C THR A 9 -15.41 5.09 -26.83
N PRO A 10 -14.97 3.84 -26.83
CA PRO A 10 -15.24 2.91 -25.72
C PRO A 10 -14.51 3.43 -24.46
N SER A 11 -15.25 3.49 -23.36
CA SER A 11 -14.70 3.76 -22.04
C SER A 11 -13.69 2.69 -21.66
N ALA A 12 -12.53 3.11 -21.14
CA ALA A 12 -11.57 2.23 -20.50
C ALA A 12 -12.28 1.40 -19.42
N GLN A 13 -12.09 0.10 -19.47
CA GLN A 13 -12.60 -0.82 -18.44
C GLN A 13 -11.88 -0.47 -17.13
N ALA A 14 -12.65 -0.19 -16.09
CA ALA A 14 -12.14 -0.07 -14.73
C ALA A 14 -11.46 -1.40 -14.36
N GLU A 15 -10.19 -1.34 -13.94
CA GLU A 15 -9.51 -2.50 -13.36
C GLU A 15 -10.23 -2.83 -12.06
N ASN A 16 -10.65 -4.08 -11.90
CA ASN A 16 -11.46 -4.53 -10.78
C ASN A 16 -10.62 -4.56 -9.50
N VAL A 17 -11.00 -3.78 -8.53
CA VAL A 17 -10.52 -3.86 -7.14
C VAL A 17 -11.04 -5.16 -6.53
N ILE A 18 -10.18 -5.99 -5.96
CA ILE A 18 -10.54 -7.25 -5.32
C ILE A 18 -10.67 -6.99 -3.82
N GLU A 19 -11.90 -6.90 -3.33
CA GLU A 19 -12.18 -6.87 -1.89
C GLU A 19 -12.03 -8.29 -1.33
N VAL A 20 -11.14 -8.50 -0.36
CA VAL A 20 -10.96 -9.79 0.31
C VAL A 20 -11.91 -9.86 1.49
N ASP A 21 -13.19 -10.11 1.22
CA ASP A 21 -14.19 -10.33 2.27
C ASP A 21 -14.26 -11.80 2.67
N ALA A 22 -14.24 -12.08 3.99
CA ALA A 22 -14.07 -13.42 4.55
C ALA A 22 -15.39 -14.20 4.74
N ASP A 23 -16.54 -13.67 4.30
CA ASP A 23 -17.85 -14.24 4.55
C ASP A 23 -18.48 -14.89 3.30
N HIS A 24 -17.88 -16.00 2.83
CA HIS A 24 -18.58 -16.94 1.94
C HIS A 24 -18.57 -18.37 2.49
N GLU A 25 -19.19 -18.58 3.64
CA GLU A 25 -19.78 -19.86 3.98
C GLU A 25 -21.31 -19.69 4.08
N ASN A 26 -22.02 -20.33 3.11
CA ASN A 26 -23.48 -20.50 3.00
C ASN A 26 -24.27 -19.31 2.45
N ALA A 27 -24.30 -19.16 1.14
CA ALA A 27 -25.46 -18.62 0.45
C ALA A 27 -25.97 -19.64 -0.57
N ASP A 28 -27.23 -20.01 -0.41
CA ASP A 28 -27.99 -20.93 -1.25
C ASP A 28 -28.07 -20.40 -2.69
N SER A 29 -27.72 -21.27 -3.63
CA SER A 29 -27.62 -20.97 -5.05
C SER A 29 -28.99 -20.76 -5.69
N THR A 30 -29.22 -19.57 -6.27
CA THR A 30 -30.04 -19.43 -7.49
C THR A 30 -29.89 -18.03 -8.09
N TYR A 31 -29.45 -17.96 -9.36
CA TYR A 31 -29.33 -16.82 -10.28
C TYR A 31 -28.02 -16.00 -10.25
N GLY A 32 -27.13 -16.26 -11.23
CA GLY A 32 -26.06 -15.37 -11.63
C GLY A 32 -24.66 -16.03 -11.74
N ASP A 33 -24.50 -17.01 -12.63
CA ASP A 33 -23.31 -17.89 -12.66
C ASP A 33 -22.02 -17.28 -13.27
N ASP A 34 -22.09 -16.10 -13.89
CA ASP A 34 -20.96 -15.55 -14.64
C ASP A 34 -20.07 -14.59 -13.80
N ASP A 35 -20.64 -13.79 -12.90
CA ASP A 35 -19.89 -12.82 -12.08
C ASP A 35 -19.17 -13.49 -10.90
N GLU A 36 -19.78 -14.52 -10.28
CA GLU A 36 -19.14 -15.30 -9.20
C GLU A 36 -17.95 -16.11 -9.69
N SER A 37 -18.02 -16.64 -10.91
CA SER A 37 -16.92 -17.39 -11.52
C SER A 37 -15.70 -16.50 -11.79
N PHE A 38 -15.91 -15.24 -12.20
CA PHE A 38 -14.85 -14.29 -12.48
C PHE A 38 -14.15 -13.79 -11.20
N THR A 39 -14.91 -13.42 -10.18
CA THR A 39 -14.37 -12.98 -8.88
C THR A 39 -13.65 -14.11 -8.15
N THR A 40 -14.16 -15.33 -8.16
CA THR A 40 -13.49 -16.52 -7.60
C THR A 40 -12.20 -16.82 -8.33
N SER A 41 -12.16 -16.67 -9.67
CA SER A 41 -10.95 -16.87 -10.47
C SER A 41 -9.88 -15.82 -10.18
N LEU A 42 -10.25 -14.55 -10.02
CA LEU A 42 -9.34 -13.47 -9.65
C LEU A 42 -8.79 -13.67 -8.23
N ALA A 43 -9.64 -13.97 -7.24
CA ALA A 43 -9.21 -14.27 -5.88
C ALA A 43 -8.23 -15.44 -5.85
N SER A 44 -8.49 -16.50 -6.63
CA SER A 44 -7.58 -17.65 -6.74
C SER A 44 -6.24 -17.29 -7.36
N SER A 45 -6.19 -16.39 -8.35
CA SER A 45 -4.94 -15.96 -9.00
C SER A 45 -4.09 -15.11 -8.08
N VAL A 46 -4.70 -14.24 -7.27
CA VAL A 46 -4.01 -13.40 -6.29
C VAL A 46 -3.41 -14.23 -5.15
N MET A 47 -4.08 -15.32 -4.76
CA MET A 47 -3.61 -16.26 -3.74
C MET A 47 -2.60 -17.29 -4.26
N ALA A 48 -2.33 -17.33 -5.56
CA ALA A 48 -1.36 -18.25 -6.18
C ALA A 48 0.08 -17.78 -5.97
N TYR A 49 0.51 -17.65 -4.71
CA TYR A 49 1.82 -17.15 -4.33
C TYR A 49 2.97 -17.82 -5.06
N LYS A 50 4.00 -17.04 -5.38
CA LYS A 50 5.25 -17.53 -5.96
C LYS A 50 6.27 -17.88 -4.86
N PHE A 51 7.00 -18.97 -5.07
CA PHE A 51 8.07 -19.37 -4.16
C PHE A 51 9.42 -19.33 -4.87
N GLU A 52 10.38 -18.56 -4.33
CA GLU A 52 11.74 -18.49 -4.82
C GLU A 52 12.72 -18.65 -3.65
N HIS A 53 13.68 -19.56 -3.77
CA HIS A 53 14.69 -19.84 -2.73
C HIS A 53 14.10 -20.07 -1.32
N GLY A 54 12.92 -20.70 -1.23
CA GLY A 54 12.25 -20.98 0.03
C GLY A 54 11.46 -19.81 0.62
N ARG A 55 11.45 -18.65 -0.02
CA ARG A 55 10.68 -17.46 0.36
C ARG A 55 9.40 -17.35 -0.48
N ARG A 56 8.32 -16.80 0.11
CA ARG A 56 7.04 -16.57 -0.55
C ARG A 56 6.93 -15.11 -1.02
N PHE A 57 6.41 -14.91 -2.24
CA PHE A 57 6.22 -13.59 -2.86
C PHE A 57 4.78 -13.42 -3.34
N HIS A 58 4.34 -12.18 -3.49
CA HIS A 58 3.03 -11.85 -4.03
C HIS A 58 2.86 -12.35 -5.47
N ALA A 59 1.62 -12.68 -5.84
CA ALA A 59 1.27 -13.12 -7.20
C ALA A 59 0.70 -11.99 -8.06
N TYR A 60 -0.04 -11.08 -7.45
CA TYR A 60 -0.65 -9.94 -8.15
C TYR A 60 0.43 -8.98 -8.66
N LYS A 61 0.40 -8.65 -9.96
CA LYS A 61 1.43 -7.83 -10.64
C LYS A 61 2.86 -8.27 -10.34
N GLU A 62 3.14 -9.55 -10.59
CA GLU A 62 4.44 -10.18 -10.35
C GLU A 62 5.61 -9.29 -10.79
N GLY A 63 6.60 -9.13 -9.91
CA GLY A 63 7.82 -8.37 -10.16
C GLY A 63 7.73 -6.87 -9.89
N SER A 64 6.56 -6.33 -9.55
CA SER A 64 6.41 -4.91 -9.15
C SER A 64 7.02 -4.63 -7.78
N TYR A 65 6.98 -5.60 -6.86
CA TYR A 65 7.61 -5.55 -5.54
C TYR A 65 8.56 -6.74 -5.35
N ARG A 66 9.71 -6.53 -4.74
CA ARG A 66 10.82 -7.50 -4.71
C ARG A 66 11.05 -8.16 -3.36
N PHE A 67 10.34 -7.74 -2.33
CA PHE A 67 10.47 -8.36 -1.01
C PHE A 67 9.47 -9.50 -0.82
N PRO A 68 9.79 -10.49 0.02
CA PRO A 68 8.88 -11.58 0.36
C PRO A 68 7.61 -11.09 1.06
N ASN A 69 6.63 -12.01 1.19
CA ASN A 69 5.41 -11.79 1.99
C ASN A 69 5.12 -12.98 2.93
N ASP A 70 6.13 -13.79 3.22
CA ASP A 70 6.05 -14.90 4.15
C ASP A 70 6.00 -14.45 5.63
N GLU A 71 5.78 -15.39 6.52
CA GLU A 71 5.61 -15.14 7.95
C GLU A 71 6.84 -14.44 8.57
N GLU A 72 8.06 -14.81 8.14
CA GLU A 72 9.30 -14.17 8.62
C GLU A 72 9.35 -12.68 8.23
N GLU A 73 8.91 -12.35 7.03
CA GLU A 73 8.82 -10.95 6.58
C GLU A 73 7.71 -10.20 7.29
N GLN A 74 6.56 -10.83 7.52
CA GLN A 74 5.46 -10.24 8.29
C GLN A 74 5.88 -9.91 9.72
N ASP A 75 6.52 -10.84 10.41
CA ASP A 75 7.09 -10.61 11.75
C ASP A 75 8.09 -9.44 11.76
N ARG A 76 8.91 -9.34 10.71
CA ARG A 76 9.85 -8.22 10.55
C ARG A 76 9.12 -6.89 10.36
N LEU A 77 8.06 -6.85 9.56
CA LEU A 77 7.25 -5.64 9.32
C LEU A 77 6.53 -5.19 10.58
N ASP A 78 5.96 -6.11 11.34
CA ASP A 78 5.28 -5.82 12.60
C ASP A 78 6.25 -5.30 13.66
N MET A 79 7.44 -5.91 13.77
CA MET A 79 8.51 -5.38 14.64
C MET A 79 8.91 -3.97 14.20
N PHE A 80 8.98 -3.71 12.90
CA PHE A 80 9.34 -2.40 12.38
C PHE A 80 8.27 -1.35 12.65
N HIS A 81 6.98 -1.73 12.63
CA HIS A 81 5.88 -0.88 13.06
C HIS A 81 6.06 -0.40 14.51
N GLU A 82 6.39 -1.30 15.44
CA GLU A 82 6.65 -0.95 16.83
C GLU A 82 7.87 -0.03 16.98
N VAL A 83 8.93 -0.24 16.20
CA VAL A 83 10.08 0.68 16.17
C VAL A 83 9.65 2.08 15.71
N CYS A 84 8.84 2.19 14.67
CA CYS A 84 8.30 3.49 14.21
C CYS A 84 7.48 4.18 15.30
N LYS A 85 6.58 3.43 15.97
CA LYS A 85 5.81 3.95 17.10
C LYS A 85 6.68 4.48 18.22
N MET A 86 7.71 3.72 18.62
CA MET A 86 8.66 4.15 19.65
C MET A 86 9.37 5.46 19.27
N LEU A 87 9.81 5.59 18.01
CA LEU A 87 10.46 6.78 17.50
C LEU A 87 9.50 7.99 17.43
N CYS A 88 8.23 7.73 17.21
CA CYS A 88 7.16 8.74 17.15
C CYS A 88 6.43 8.93 18.50
N GLU A 89 7.01 8.46 19.62
CA GLU A 89 6.44 8.59 20.98
C GLU A 89 5.00 8.04 21.10
N GLY A 90 4.69 6.98 20.35
CA GLY A 90 3.38 6.35 20.31
C GLY A 90 2.37 7.02 19.37
N VAL A 91 2.77 8.05 18.64
CA VAL A 91 1.91 8.74 17.67
C VAL A 91 1.95 7.98 16.33
N ILE A 92 0.78 7.56 15.83
CA ILE A 92 0.68 6.82 14.56
C ILE A 92 0.42 7.73 13.34
N ALA A 93 -0.05 8.95 13.56
CA ALA A 93 -0.23 9.99 12.54
C ALA A 93 -0.08 11.38 13.16
N PHE A 94 0.62 12.27 12.48
CA PHE A 94 0.87 13.66 12.92
C PHE A 94 -0.09 14.66 12.29
N ALA A 95 -0.67 14.33 11.13
CA ALA A 95 -1.59 15.23 10.43
C ALA A 95 -2.88 15.48 11.24
N PRO A 96 -3.36 16.74 11.29
CA PRO A 96 -4.58 17.11 12.01
C PRO A 96 -5.83 16.87 11.15
N PHE A 97 -6.06 15.64 10.70
CA PHE A 97 -7.20 15.26 9.86
C PHE A 97 -8.47 14.97 10.67
N ASN A 98 -9.60 14.83 9.96
CA ASN A 98 -10.88 14.40 10.55
C ASN A 98 -10.85 12.91 10.92
N LYS A 99 -10.77 12.62 12.22
CA LYS A 99 -10.68 11.25 12.77
C LYS A 99 -11.99 10.46 12.77
N GLU A 100 -13.06 11.02 12.20
CA GLU A 100 -14.35 10.36 11.96
C GLU A 100 -14.58 10.10 10.46
N GLY A 101 -13.62 10.51 9.63
CA GLY A 101 -13.69 10.45 8.17
C GLY A 101 -13.15 9.15 7.58
N ARG A 102 -12.86 9.21 6.29
CA ARG A 102 -12.30 8.09 5.53
C ARG A 102 -10.78 8.16 5.50
N VAL A 103 -10.15 7.05 5.85
CA VAL A 103 -8.68 6.89 5.90
C VAL A 103 -8.25 5.83 4.89
N LEU A 104 -7.20 6.11 4.13
CA LEU A 104 -6.55 5.15 3.24
C LEU A 104 -5.11 4.91 3.69
N ASP A 105 -4.74 3.66 3.88
CA ASP A 105 -3.37 3.22 4.19
C ASP A 105 -2.75 2.54 2.98
N LEU A 106 -1.80 3.21 2.33
CA LEU A 106 -1.15 2.78 1.08
C LEU A 106 0.01 1.82 1.36
N GLY A 107 -0.02 0.63 0.76
CA GLY A 107 0.98 -0.40 1.02
C GLY A 107 0.91 -0.89 2.46
N THR A 108 -0.29 -1.25 2.90
CA THR A 108 -0.62 -1.57 4.30
C THR A 108 0.17 -2.76 4.87
N GLY A 109 0.77 -3.62 4.02
CA GLY A 109 1.55 -4.78 4.41
C GLY A 109 0.73 -5.77 5.22
N THR A 110 1.12 -6.03 6.47
CA THR A 110 0.38 -6.88 7.42
C THR A 110 -0.96 -6.29 7.88
N GLY A 111 -1.20 -5.00 7.58
CA GLY A 111 -2.39 -4.28 8.02
C GLY A 111 -2.31 -3.75 9.45
N ILE A 112 -1.19 -3.95 10.15
CA ILE A 112 -1.05 -3.60 11.58
C ILE A 112 -1.31 -2.11 11.85
N TRP A 113 -0.85 -1.20 10.98
CA TRP A 113 -1.12 0.23 11.14
C TRP A 113 -2.62 0.54 10.96
N ALA A 114 -3.25 -0.02 9.93
CA ALA A 114 -4.67 0.19 9.64
C ALA A 114 -5.58 -0.36 10.75
N ILE A 115 -5.23 -1.51 11.32
CA ILE A 115 -5.93 -2.11 12.47
C ILE A 115 -5.81 -1.20 13.68
N GLU A 116 -4.61 -0.75 14.04
CA GLU A 116 -4.39 0.16 15.17
C GLU A 116 -5.10 1.50 14.94
N ALA A 117 -5.08 2.04 13.73
CA ALA A 117 -5.84 3.23 13.35
C ALA A 117 -7.34 3.05 13.57
N GLY A 118 -7.89 1.91 13.15
CA GLY A 118 -9.30 1.57 13.37
C GLY A 118 -9.69 1.46 14.85
N GLU A 119 -8.81 0.95 15.69
CA GLU A 119 -9.01 0.89 17.15
C GLU A 119 -8.95 2.27 17.80
N ILE A 120 -7.98 3.11 17.40
CA ILE A 120 -7.80 4.45 17.95
C ILE A 120 -8.90 5.41 17.46
N TRP A 121 -9.38 5.23 16.22
CA TRP A 121 -10.40 6.08 15.59
C TRP A 121 -11.64 5.26 15.21
N PRO A 122 -12.45 4.81 16.19
CA PRO A 122 -13.55 3.88 15.93
C PRO A 122 -14.69 4.46 15.08
N ALA A 123 -14.74 5.78 14.90
CA ALA A 123 -15.70 6.46 14.02
C ALA A 123 -15.16 6.65 12.58
N ALA A 124 -13.86 6.42 12.34
CA ALA A 124 -13.28 6.43 11.00
C ALA A 124 -13.64 5.17 10.22
N THR A 125 -13.64 5.28 8.89
CA THR A 125 -13.60 4.11 8.00
C THR A 125 -12.19 3.99 7.45
N VAL A 126 -11.48 2.93 7.79
CA VAL A 126 -10.09 2.69 7.37
C VAL A 126 -10.07 1.64 6.26
N LEU A 127 -9.44 1.99 5.16
CA LEU A 127 -9.16 1.10 4.04
C LEU A 127 -7.65 0.94 3.91
N GLY A 128 -7.15 -0.29 3.94
CA GLY A 128 -5.76 -0.61 3.63
C GLY A 128 -5.67 -1.31 2.28
N ASN A 129 -4.73 -0.91 1.43
CA ASN A 129 -4.45 -1.63 0.19
C ASN A 129 -3.00 -2.15 0.14
N ASP A 130 -2.80 -3.28 -0.52
CA ASP A 130 -1.48 -3.89 -0.75
C ASP A 130 -1.53 -4.81 -1.97
N LEU A 131 -0.36 -5.15 -2.51
CA LEU A 131 -0.23 -6.17 -3.57
C LEU A 131 -0.41 -7.60 -3.04
N SER A 132 -0.32 -7.78 -1.72
CA SER A 132 -0.35 -9.08 -1.04
C SER A 132 -1.56 -9.19 -0.12
N PRO A 133 -2.44 -10.20 -0.26
CA PRO A 133 -3.54 -10.48 0.65
C PRO A 133 -3.04 -11.23 1.90
N ILE A 134 -2.16 -10.60 2.69
CA ILE A 134 -1.54 -11.19 3.90
C ILE A 134 -2.17 -10.67 5.20
N GLN A 135 -3.15 -9.79 5.11
CA GLN A 135 -3.80 -9.18 6.26
C GLN A 135 -4.63 -10.22 7.03
N PRO A 136 -4.81 -10.05 8.35
CA PRO A 136 -5.59 -10.97 9.15
C PRO A 136 -7.08 -10.95 8.79
N ARG A 137 -7.75 -12.09 8.92
CA ARG A 137 -9.20 -12.21 8.66
C ARG A 137 -10.08 -11.51 9.70
N TRP A 138 -9.57 -11.34 10.92
CA TRP A 138 -10.28 -10.70 12.03
C TRP A 138 -9.74 -9.29 12.22
N THR A 139 -10.55 -8.31 11.93
CA THR A 139 -10.22 -6.88 11.99
C THR A 139 -11.31 -6.10 12.72
N PRO A 140 -11.02 -4.91 13.22
CA PRO A 140 -12.06 -4.00 13.68
C PRO A 140 -13.14 -3.79 12.60
N PRO A 141 -14.43 -3.63 12.96
CA PRO A 141 -15.53 -3.57 11.99
C PRO A 141 -15.45 -2.37 11.04
N ASN A 142 -14.65 -1.37 11.37
CA ASN A 142 -14.41 -0.16 10.60
C ASN A 142 -13.13 -0.22 9.73
N VAL A 143 -12.47 -1.39 9.68
CA VAL A 143 -11.25 -1.63 8.88
C VAL A 143 -11.55 -2.63 7.78
N LYS A 144 -11.12 -2.31 6.55
CA LYS A 144 -11.20 -3.20 5.39
C LYS A 144 -9.88 -3.24 4.66
N PHE A 145 -9.63 -4.33 3.94
CA PHE A 145 -8.45 -4.51 3.10
C PHE A 145 -8.86 -4.85 1.67
N GLU A 146 -8.05 -4.37 0.72
CA GLU A 146 -8.21 -4.70 -0.70
C GLU A 146 -6.83 -4.99 -1.32
N VAL A 147 -6.81 -5.79 -2.37
CA VAL A 147 -5.60 -6.03 -3.16
C VAL A 147 -5.60 -5.07 -4.34
N ASP A 148 -4.67 -4.12 -4.31
CA ASP A 148 -4.52 -3.13 -5.37
C ASP A 148 -3.08 -2.65 -5.50
N ASP A 149 -2.74 -2.06 -6.67
CA ASP A 149 -1.45 -1.48 -6.95
C ASP A 149 -1.53 0.05 -6.94
N ILE A 150 -0.96 0.65 -5.91
CA ILE A 150 -0.96 2.11 -5.72
C ILE A 150 -0.21 2.89 -6.81
N GLU A 151 0.60 2.23 -7.65
CA GLU A 151 1.23 2.83 -8.83
C GLU A 151 0.30 2.81 -10.06
N SER A 152 -0.82 2.05 -10.03
CA SER A 152 -1.88 2.06 -11.06
C SER A 152 -2.77 3.31 -10.94
N GLU A 153 -3.73 3.46 -11.83
CA GLU A 153 -4.73 4.54 -11.73
C GLU A 153 -5.76 4.20 -10.65
N TRP A 154 -5.96 5.13 -9.72
CA TRP A 154 -6.92 4.93 -8.64
C TRP A 154 -8.36 5.14 -9.11
N THR A 155 -9.25 4.23 -8.73
CA THR A 155 -10.66 4.25 -9.14
C THR A 155 -11.63 4.66 -8.02
N TYR A 156 -11.11 5.15 -6.89
CA TYR A 156 -11.93 5.57 -5.76
C TYR A 156 -12.88 6.71 -6.13
N SER A 157 -14.17 6.48 -6.01
CA SER A 157 -15.21 7.47 -6.31
C SER A 157 -15.48 8.46 -5.17
N THR A 158 -15.14 8.07 -3.95
CA THR A 158 -15.34 8.88 -2.73
C THR A 158 -13.99 9.30 -2.18
N PRO A 159 -13.74 10.60 -1.99
CA PRO A 159 -12.46 11.09 -1.49
C PRO A 159 -12.21 10.70 -0.03
N PHE A 160 -10.95 10.81 0.39
CA PHE A 160 -10.47 10.49 1.74
C PHE A 160 -10.21 11.77 2.54
N ASP A 161 -10.38 11.70 3.85
CA ASP A 161 -9.99 12.73 4.80
C ASP A 161 -8.49 12.64 5.13
N PHE A 162 -7.96 11.40 5.09
CA PHE A 162 -6.56 11.15 5.35
C PHE A 162 -6.02 10.01 4.49
N ILE A 163 -4.84 10.21 3.92
CA ILE A 163 -4.09 9.19 3.20
C ILE A 163 -2.75 9.02 3.90
N HIS A 164 -2.47 7.80 4.35
CA HIS A 164 -1.25 7.42 5.03
C HIS A 164 -0.40 6.52 4.14
N SER A 165 0.90 6.59 4.30
CA SER A 165 1.84 5.65 3.72
C SER A 165 3.10 5.61 4.56
N ARG A 166 3.62 4.40 4.82
CA ARG A 166 4.85 4.24 5.58
C ARG A 166 5.74 3.13 5.03
N TYR A 167 7.07 3.40 5.07
CA TYR A 167 8.09 2.41 4.72
C TYR A 167 7.99 1.91 3.28
N MET A 168 7.80 2.85 2.34
CA MET A 168 7.73 2.56 0.90
C MET A 168 9.08 2.72 0.19
N VAL A 169 10.15 2.91 0.94
CA VAL A 169 11.53 2.98 0.42
C VAL A 169 11.84 1.74 -0.43
N CYS A 170 12.42 1.95 -1.63
CA CYS A 170 12.69 0.91 -2.63
C CYS A 170 11.46 0.20 -3.21
N SER A 171 10.24 0.58 -2.86
CA SER A 171 9.00 -0.06 -3.34
C SER A 171 8.40 0.62 -4.56
N LEU A 172 8.50 1.95 -4.63
CA LEU A 172 7.85 2.78 -5.65
C LEU A 172 8.82 3.28 -6.72
N SER A 173 8.30 3.43 -7.92
CA SER A 173 9.02 3.97 -9.08
C SER A 173 8.69 5.44 -9.34
N ASP A 174 7.43 5.87 -9.12
CA ASP A 174 6.93 7.21 -9.44
C ASP A 174 6.23 7.88 -8.23
N TRP A 175 7.02 8.37 -7.29
CA TRP A 175 6.55 9.15 -6.15
C TRP A 175 5.73 10.39 -6.55
N PRO A 176 6.14 11.19 -7.55
CA PRO A 176 5.33 12.31 -8.01
C PRO A 176 3.93 11.91 -8.49
N ARG A 177 3.79 10.75 -9.13
CA ARG A 177 2.47 10.23 -9.53
C ARG A 177 1.64 9.85 -8.31
N LEU A 178 2.22 9.12 -7.36
CA LEU A 178 1.54 8.75 -6.11
C LEU A 178 1.01 10.00 -5.38
N MET A 179 1.85 11.04 -5.26
CA MET A 179 1.44 12.30 -4.60
C MET A 179 0.31 13.00 -5.36
N ARG A 180 0.34 13.01 -6.69
CA ARG A 180 -0.76 13.60 -7.49
C ARG A 180 -2.05 12.80 -7.32
N GLN A 181 -1.98 11.47 -7.31
CA GLN A 181 -3.15 10.61 -7.07
C GLN A 181 -3.71 10.85 -5.67
N SER A 182 -2.86 10.89 -4.65
CA SER A 182 -3.29 11.20 -3.28
C SER A 182 -3.98 12.56 -3.21
N LEU A 183 -3.39 13.60 -3.79
CA LEU A 183 -4.00 14.94 -3.79
C LEU A 183 -5.36 14.96 -4.48
N SER A 184 -5.51 14.24 -5.60
CA SER A 184 -6.77 14.20 -6.36
C SER A 184 -7.88 13.41 -5.66
N HIS A 185 -7.52 12.52 -4.73
CA HIS A 185 -8.47 11.70 -3.95
C HIS A 185 -8.65 12.18 -2.50
N LEU A 186 -8.04 13.30 -2.12
CA LEU A 186 -8.30 13.94 -0.84
C LEU A 186 -9.51 14.87 -0.91
N GLN A 187 -10.26 14.92 0.19
CA GLN A 187 -11.26 15.97 0.40
C GLN A 187 -10.57 17.35 0.56
N PRO A 188 -11.25 18.44 0.23
CA PRO A 188 -10.77 19.77 0.59
C PRO A 188 -10.52 19.86 2.10
N GLY A 189 -9.28 20.16 2.50
CA GLY A 189 -8.83 20.17 3.89
C GLY A 189 -8.37 18.81 4.43
N GLY A 190 -8.35 17.77 3.60
CA GLY A 190 -7.75 16.47 3.92
C GLY A 190 -6.23 16.50 3.87
N TYR A 191 -5.59 15.47 4.39
CA TYR A 191 -4.15 15.37 4.52
C TYR A 191 -3.61 14.08 3.92
N ALA A 192 -2.43 14.14 3.29
CA ALA A 192 -1.60 12.99 2.99
C ALA A 192 -0.34 13.03 3.86
N GLU A 193 -0.01 11.92 4.51
CA GLU A 193 1.18 11.78 5.35
C GLU A 193 2.02 10.61 4.86
N TYR A 194 3.29 10.88 4.54
CA TYR A 194 4.25 9.89 4.10
C TYR A 194 5.38 9.81 5.12
N GLN A 195 5.51 8.64 5.76
CA GLN A 195 6.56 8.36 6.72
C GLN A 195 7.59 7.41 6.10
N ASP A 196 8.78 7.91 5.80
CA ASP A 196 9.80 7.08 5.16
C ASP A 196 11.21 7.38 5.67
N TRP A 197 12.15 6.54 5.30
CA TRP A 197 13.50 6.51 5.83
C TRP A 197 14.54 6.95 4.82
N ASN A 198 15.61 7.53 5.37
CA ASN A 198 16.89 7.55 4.64
C ASN A 198 17.63 6.25 5.01
N ILE A 199 17.68 5.29 4.09
CA ILE A 199 18.33 4.00 4.34
C ILE A 199 19.85 4.10 4.44
N VAL A 200 20.47 5.21 4.00
CA VAL A 200 21.92 5.43 4.15
C VAL A 200 22.15 6.10 5.51
N PRO A 201 22.76 5.38 6.48
CA PRO A 201 23.04 5.95 7.78
C PRO A 201 23.96 7.15 7.71
N THR A 202 23.72 8.13 8.57
CA THR A 202 24.57 9.29 8.79
C THR A 202 24.89 9.42 10.28
N SER A 203 25.94 10.14 10.65
CA SER A 203 26.22 10.50 12.03
C SER A 203 26.61 11.97 12.12
N ASP A 204 26.19 12.63 13.19
CA ASP A 204 26.51 14.04 13.43
C ASP A 204 27.92 14.22 13.98
N ASP A 205 28.48 13.19 14.61
CA ASP A 205 29.82 13.17 15.20
C ASP A 205 30.94 12.66 14.26
N GLY A 206 30.58 12.31 13.01
CA GLY A 206 31.51 11.77 12.03
C GLY A 206 31.91 10.29 12.24
N SER A 207 31.29 9.59 13.20
CA SER A 207 31.57 8.15 13.45
C SER A 207 31.11 7.24 12.28
N ALA A 208 30.18 7.70 11.46
CA ALA A 208 29.75 7.02 10.24
C ALA A 208 30.71 7.31 9.08
N ALA A 209 31.94 6.82 9.18
CA ALA A 209 32.96 6.96 8.14
C ALA A 209 32.56 6.23 6.83
N GLU A 210 32.99 6.74 5.67
CA GLU A 210 32.67 6.17 4.36
C GLU A 210 33.13 4.71 4.16
N ASP A 211 34.13 4.28 4.90
CA ASP A 211 34.64 2.91 4.87
C ASP A 211 33.82 1.92 5.73
N ASN A 212 32.84 2.42 6.49
CA ASN A 212 31.92 1.59 7.29
C ASN A 212 31.19 0.59 6.41
N LYS A 213 31.19 -0.68 6.82
CA LYS A 213 30.62 -1.79 6.02
C LYS A 213 29.09 -1.66 5.85
N ILE A 214 28.39 -1.13 6.85
CA ILE A 214 26.94 -0.91 6.77
C ILE A 214 26.65 0.17 5.72
N ILE A 215 27.37 1.28 5.75
CA ILE A 215 27.21 2.36 4.75
C ILE A 215 27.49 1.84 3.34
N LYS A 216 28.57 1.06 3.16
CA LYS A 216 28.87 0.44 1.87
C LYS A 216 27.74 -0.48 1.39
N LEU A 217 27.20 -1.32 2.29
CA LEU A 217 26.07 -2.20 1.97
C LEU A 217 24.84 -1.38 1.55
N GLN A 218 24.49 -0.35 2.30
CA GLN A 218 23.33 0.49 1.99
C GLN A 218 23.50 1.25 0.67
N LYS A 219 24.70 1.75 0.37
CA LYS A 219 25.01 2.35 -0.93
C LYS A 219 24.80 1.35 -2.10
N LEU A 220 25.19 0.08 -1.92
CA LEU A 220 24.92 -0.96 -2.91
C LEU A 220 23.42 -1.25 -3.07
N VAL A 221 22.65 -1.23 -1.98
CA VAL A 221 21.19 -1.38 -2.04
C VAL A 221 20.56 -0.21 -2.81
N VAL A 222 21.00 1.02 -2.55
CA VAL A 222 20.58 2.23 -3.31
C VAL A 222 20.84 2.06 -4.80
N GLU A 223 22.08 1.67 -5.18
CA GLU A 223 22.45 1.45 -6.59
C GLU A 223 21.61 0.33 -7.24
N ALA A 224 21.35 -0.76 -6.50
CA ALA A 224 20.55 -1.87 -6.99
C ALA A 224 19.10 -1.45 -7.23
N ALA A 225 18.48 -0.74 -6.27
CA ALA A 225 17.13 -0.22 -6.40
C ALA A 225 16.98 0.73 -7.61
N GLN A 226 17.92 1.66 -7.78
CA GLN A 226 17.95 2.56 -8.93
C GLN A 226 18.04 1.81 -10.27
N LYS A 227 18.86 0.75 -10.34
CA LYS A 227 19.00 -0.07 -11.55
C LYS A 227 17.72 -0.78 -11.97
N ILE A 228 16.86 -1.10 -11.02
CA ILE A 228 15.53 -1.70 -11.27
C ILE A 228 14.41 -0.65 -11.36
N GLY A 229 14.74 0.64 -11.38
CA GLY A 229 13.80 1.75 -11.54
C GLY A 229 13.01 2.11 -10.28
N LYS A 230 13.44 1.67 -9.09
CA LYS A 230 12.81 2.02 -7.81
C LYS A 230 13.52 3.21 -7.14
N GLU A 231 12.73 4.03 -6.41
CA GLU A 231 13.28 5.17 -5.65
C GLU A 231 13.74 4.71 -4.26
N PRO A 232 15.05 4.69 -4.00
CA PRO A 232 15.59 4.22 -2.72
C PRO A 232 15.72 5.31 -1.65
N LEU A 233 15.55 6.58 -1.99
CA LEU A 233 15.75 7.71 -1.09
C LEU A 233 14.59 8.72 -1.23
N PRO A 234 13.34 8.33 -0.89
CA PRO A 234 12.21 9.24 -1.01
C PRO A 234 12.28 10.38 0.01
N GLY A 235 12.72 10.13 1.25
CA GLY A 235 12.67 11.05 2.37
C GLY A 235 13.20 12.46 2.05
N PRO A 236 14.41 12.65 1.51
CA PRO A 236 14.92 13.96 1.14
C PRO A 236 14.12 14.69 0.05
N LYS A 237 13.37 13.94 -0.79
CA LYS A 237 12.56 14.47 -1.90
C LYS A 237 11.12 14.79 -1.48
N LEU A 238 10.64 14.19 -0.40
CA LEU A 238 9.30 14.44 0.18
C LEU A 238 9.23 15.77 0.93
N LYS A 239 10.39 16.32 1.29
CA LYS A 239 10.51 17.60 1.96
C LYS A 239 10.59 18.70 0.89
N GLY A 240 9.41 19.16 0.43
CA GLY A 240 9.26 20.28 -0.51
C GLY A 240 9.34 21.64 0.19
#